data_9445d70d235e3c3408b75451cece922d
#
_entry.id   9445d70d235e3c3408b75451cece922d
#
_cell.length_a   1.000
_cell.length_b   1.000
_cell.length_c   1.000
_cell.angle_alpha   90.00
_cell.angle_beta   90.00
_cell.angle_gamma   90.00
#
_symmetry.space_group_name_H-M   'P 1'
#
loop_
_entity.id
_entity.type
_entity.pdbx_description
1 polymer ?
#
loop_
_entity_poly.entity_id
_entity_poly.type
_entity_poly.pdbx_seq_one_letter_code
_entity_poly.pdbx_strand_id
1 'polypeptide(L)'
;LHLCDRRQRQMCIRDSLCFEGANQETNVFVNGKLVGNHKGGYSAFTFDVTDYVHIGRNLVAVSVDNSYNPDIAPLSADFTFFGGLYRDVYLVYTSPVQLSTTHYASSGVYLKTVGITDAQAEVCAKTFLSNALKSNQALILETEILDADGNRVALSAKKVNVKAGEKNVAFEALMTIAQPKRWDVDSPYLYKVYSRLKNKKGEVLDLSLIHISEPTRH
;
A
#
# COMPACT_ATOMS: atom_id res chain seq x y z
N LEU A 1 -6.63 7.18 21.20
CA LEU A 1 -7.31 7.60 19.96
C LEU A 1 -8.71 7.00 19.93
N HIS A 2 -9.73 7.85 19.80
CA HIS A 2 -11.09 7.39 19.56
C HIS A 2 -11.30 7.38 18.06
N LEU A 3 -11.46 6.18 17.48
CA LEU A 3 -11.87 6.04 16.10
C LEU A 3 -13.34 6.46 15.98
N CYS A 4 -13.60 7.44 15.13
CA CYS A 4 -14.94 7.90 14.83
C CYS A 4 -15.80 6.79 14.21
N ASP A 5 -17.06 6.87 14.54
CA ASP A 5 -18.22 6.12 14.15
C ASP A 5 -18.08 5.34 12.83
N ARG A 6 -18.04 4.02 12.91
CA ARG A 6 -18.17 3.11 11.77
C ARG A 6 -19.61 3.25 11.27
N ARG A 7 -19.84 4.17 10.33
CA ARG A 7 -21.18 4.37 9.74
C ARG A 7 -21.71 3.08 9.15
N GLN A 8 -22.98 2.82 9.38
CA GLN A 8 -23.85 1.70 9.00
C GLN A 8 -23.68 1.19 7.54
N ARG A 9 -22.53 0.72 7.13
CA ARG A 9 -22.36 -0.05 5.89
C ARG A 9 -21.48 -1.26 6.15
N GLN A 10 -22.13 -2.30 6.72
CA GLN A 10 -22.17 -3.67 6.21
C GLN A 10 -20.87 -4.47 6.17
N MET A 11 -21.01 -5.68 6.62
CA MET A 11 -20.31 -6.97 6.45
C MET A 11 -19.30 -7.17 5.29
N CYS A 12 -18.92 -6.12 4.54
CA CYS A 12 -18.08 -6.18 3.35
C CYS A 12 -17.01 -5.10 3.31
N ILE A 13 -16.43 -4.71 4.45
CA ILE A 13 -15.35 -3.71 4.53
C ILE A 13 -14.18 -4.36 5.27
N ARG A 14 -12.96 -4.08 4.80
CA ARG A 14 -11.73 -4.39 5.52
C ARG A 14 -11.20 -3.11 6.12
N ASP A 15 -10.88 -3.18 7.39
CA ASP A 15 -10.33 -2.08 8.16
C ASP A 15 -8.86 -2.34 8.42
N SER A 16 -7.99 -1.44 7.95
CA SER A 16 -6.55 -1.49 8.20
C SER A 16 -6.12 -0.26 8.97
N LEU A 17 -5.44 -0.46 10.10
CA LEU A 17 -4.84 0.62 10.88
C LEU A 17 -3.39 0.79 10.45
N CYS A 18 -3.07 1.95 9.88
CA CYS A 18 -1.79 2.27 9.28
C CYS A 18 -1.02 3.25 10.16
N PHE A 19 0.26 3.00 10.34
CA PHE A 19 1.22 3.84 11.05
C PHE A 19 2.35 4.20 10.08
N GLU A 20 2.63 5.47 9.90
CA GLU A 20 3.76 5.91 9.05
C GLU A 20 5.10 5.82 9.77
N GLY A 21 5.09 5.71 11.08
CA GLY A 21 6.27 5.47 11.91
C GLY A 21 5.98 5.60 13.40
N ALA A 22 6.63 4.73 14.17
CA ALA A 22 6.60 4.76 15.64
C ALA A 22 7.91 4.22 16.18
N ASN A 23 8.58 4.95 17.07
CA ASN A 23 9.91 4.57 17.53
C ASN A 23 9.86 4.03 18.96
N GLN A 24 10.26 2.75 19.21
CA GLN A 24 10.79 1.81 18.21
C GLN A 24 10.14 0.43 18.30
N GLU A 25 9.67 -0.02 19.46
CA GLU A 25 8.91 -1.27 19.62
C GLU A 25 7.46 -0.92 19.94
N THR A 26 6.56 -1.26 19.02
CA THR A 26 5.17 -0.83 19.08
C THR A 26 4.25 -2.03 19.25
N ASN A 27 3.38 -1.98 20.27
CA ASN A 27 2.28 -2.91 20.45
C ASN A 27 0.95 -2.18 20.22
N VAL A 28 0.09 -2.72 19.38
CA VAL A 28 -1.20 -2.14 19.05
C VAL A 28 -2.33 -2.99 19.61
N PHE A 29 -3.23 -2.36 20.34
CA PHE A 29 -4.41 -2.99 20.93
C PHE A 29 -5.67 -2.31 20.39
N VAL A 30 -6.68 -3.11 20.05
CA VAL A 30 -8.00 -2.64 19.71
C VAL A 30 -9.03 -3.31 20.62
N ASN A 31 -9.84 -2.52 21.30
CA ASN A 31 -10.86 -2.98 22.25
C ASN A 31 -10.31 -3.96 23.32
N GLY A 32 -9.09 -3.67 23.80
CA GLY A 32 -8.38 -4.47 24.80
C GLY A 32 -7.68 -5.73 24.30
N LYS A 33 -7.75 -6.03 23.00
CA LYS A 33 -7.09 -7.19 22.40
C LYS A 33 -5.83 -6.76 21.65
N LEU A 34 -4.73 -7.48 21.83
CA LEU A 34 -3.50 -7.28 21.07
C LEU A 34 -3.75 -7.64 19.60
N VAL A 35 -3.52 -6.68 18.69
CA VAL A 35 -3.62 -6.86 17.24
C VAL A 35 -2.29 -7.31 16.66
N GLY A 36 -1.20 -6.68 17.11
CA GLY A 36 0.14 -7.01 16.62
C GLY A 36 1.23 -6.19 17.27
N ASN A 37 2.46 -6.58 16.94
CA ASN A 37 3.70 -5.91 17.36
C ASN A 37 4.49 -5.52 16.10
N HIS A 38 5.16 -4.36 16.15
CA HIS A 38 6.12 -3.91 15.15
C HIS A 38 7.41 -3.51 15.80
N LYS A 39 8.54 -3.90 15.19
CA LYS A 39 9.90 -3.51 15.60
C LYS A 39 10.55 -2.71 14.48
N GLY A 40 11.07 -1.54 14.83
CA GLY A 40 11.70 -0.61 13.91
C GLY A 40 11.09 0.78 13.99
N GLY A 41 11.95 1.80 14.09
CA GLY A 41 11.51 3.16 14.39
C GLY A 41 11.03 3.95 13.17
N TYR A 42 11.44 3.59 11.96
CA TYR A 42 11.39 4.50 10.80
C TYR A 42 10.60 3.97 9.61
N SER A 43 10.17 2.71 9.65
CA SER A 43 9.34 2.11 8.61
C SER A 43 7.85 2.22 8.93
N ALA A 44 7.04 2.38 7.89
CA ALA A 44 5.59 2.28 8.02
C ALA A 44 5.18 0.82 8.27
N PHE A 45 4.08 0.63 9.00
CA PHE A 45 3.49 -0.67 9.24
C PHE A 45 1.97 -0.59 9.30
N THR A 46 1.30 -1.70 9.00
CA THR A 46 -0.15 -1.78 8.91
C THR A 46 -0.66 -3.06 9.52
N PHE A 47 -1.75 -2.96 10.28
CA PHE A 47 -2.46 -4.10 10.83
C PHE A 47 -3.90 -4.15 10.30
N ASP A 48 -4.34 -5.33 9.86
CA ASP A 48 -5.75 -5.61 9.60
C ASP A 48 -6.49 -5.70 10.94
N VAL A 49 -7.38 -4.74 11.18
CA VAL A 49 -8.15 -4.65 12.43
C VAL A 49 -9.62 -5.04 12.26
N THR A 50 -10.00 -5.59 11.11
CA THR A 50 -11.38 -5.92 10.76
C THR A 50 -12.09 -6.76 11.83
N ASP A 51 -11.41 -7.77 12.36
CA ASP A 51 -11.98 -8.70 13.34
C ASP A 51 -11.96 -8.15 14.78
N TYR A 52 -11.38 -6.97 14.98
CA TYR A 52 -11.21 -6.33 16.29
C TYR A 52 -12.15 -5.13 16.48
N VAL A 53 -12.67 -4.56 15.40
CA VAL A 53 -13.54 -3.40 15.41
C VAL A 53 -15.02 -3.78 15.31
N HIS A 54 -15.89 -2.94 15.87
CA HIS A 54 -17.34 -3.11 15.79
C HIS A 54 -18.02 -1.78 15.44
N ILE A 55 -19.33 -1.82 15.20
CA ILE A 55 -20.11 -0.62 14.94
C ILE A 55 -20.13 0.26 16.20
N GLY A 56 -19.92 1.56 16.05
CA GLY A 56 -19.86 2.53 17.12
C GLY A 56 -18.45 2.81 17.62
N ARG A 57 -18.29 3.11 18.90
CA ARG A 57 -17.00 3.51 19.47
C ARG A 57 -16.05 2.34 19.61
N ASN A 58 -14.84 2.53 19.14
CA ASN A 58 -13.72 1.59 19.29
C ASN A 58 -12.57 2.29 20.02
N LEU A 59 -11.92 1.58 20.93
CA LEU A 59 -10.76 2.07 21.65
C LEU A 59 -9.50 1.49 21.04
N VAL A 60 -8.60 2.36 20.59
CA VAL A 60 -7.24 1.97 20.15
C VAL A 60 -6.24 2.44 21.19
N ALA A 61 -5.46 1.51 21.73
CA ALA A 61 -4.33 1.79 22.61
C ALA A 61 -3.04 1.35 21.92
N VAL A 62 -2.03 2.21 21.99
CA VAL A 62 -0.72 1.96 21.38
C VAL A 62 0.34 2.16 22.46
N SER A 63 1.11 1.11 22.72
CA SER A 63 2.30 1.17 23.57
C SER A 63 3.53 1.26 22.67
N VAL A 64 4.35 2.27 22.89
CA VAL A 64 5.60 2.45 22.14
C VAL A 64 6.75 2.54 23.15
N ASP A 65 7.68 1.61 23.06
CA ASP A 65 8.88 1.56 23.87
C ASP A 65 10.10 1.95 23.02
N ASN A 66 10.84 2.97 23.46
CA ASN A 66 12.08 3.41 22.81
C ASN A 66 13.33 3.11 23.67
N SER A 67 13.25 2.21 24.63
CA SER A 67 14.42 1.72 25.36
C SER A 67 15.44 1.12 24.38
N TYR A 68 16.72 1.18 24.77
CA TYR A 68 17.79 0.59 23.98
C TYR A 68 17.53 -0.90 23.72
N ASN A 69 17.50 -1.27 22.45
CA ASN A 69 17.35 -2.65 22.01
C ASN A 69 18.42 -2.97 20.94
N PRO A 70 19.40 -3.85 21.23
CA PRO A 70 20.48 -4.16 20.29
C PRO A 70 20.03 -4.84 18.99
N ASP A 71 18.80 -5.37 18.97
CA ASP A 71 18.24 -6.05 17.79
C ASP A 71 17.51 -5.09 16.83
N ILE A 72 17.41 -3.81 17.20
CA ILE A 72 16.68 -2.80 16.39
C ILE A 72 17.62 -1.69 15.96
N ALA A 73 17.88 -1.60 14.65
CA ALA A 73 18.68 -0.51 14.07
C ALA A 73 17.87 0.80 13.94
N PRO A 74 18.55 1.95 13.99
CA PRO A 74 19.96 2.19 14.25
C PRO A 74 20.29 2.12 15.74
N LEU A 75 21.48 1.60 16.08
CA LEU A 75 21.92 1.49 17.47
C LEU A 75 22.49 2.79 18.04
N SER A 76 23.03 3.63 17.16
CA SER A 76 23.54 4.96 17.49
C SER A 76 23.50 5.86 16.25
N ALA A 77 23.35 7.15 16.48
CA ALA A 77 23.46 8.19 15.47
C ALA A 77 23.80 9.52 16.16
N ASP A 78 24.09 10.54 15.33
CA ASP A 78 24.39 11.90 15.77
C ASP A 78 23.14 12.78 15.95
N PHE A 79 21.95 12.15 16.01
CA PHE A 79 20.67 12.79 16.27
C PHE A 79 19.92 12.11 17.41
N THR A 80 18.98 12.84 18.02
CA THR A 80 18.16 12.32 19.10
C THR A 80 17.10 11.34 18.59
N PHE A 81 17.03 10.17 19.19
CA PHE A 81 15.96 9.19 18.95
C PHE A 81 14.73 9.55 19.78
N PHE A 82 13.78 10.24 19.17
CA PHE A 82 12.51 10.52 19.82
C PHE A 82 11.64 9.27 19.83
N GLY A 83 11.08 8.94 21.00
CA GLY A 83 10.15 7.82 21.15
C GLY A 83 8.72 8.19 20.83
N GLY A 84 7.88 7.17 20.68
CA GLY A 84 6.45 7.32 20.51
C GLY A 84 5.99 7.43 19.06
N LEU A 85 4.75 7.89 18.88
CA LEU A 85 4.14 8.14 17.58
C LEU A 85 4.56 9.53 17.10
N TYR A 86 5.38 9.60 16.06
CA TYR A 86 5.92 10.84 15.52
C TYR A 86 5.49 11.13 14.07
N ARG A 87 4.73 10.22 13.47
CA ARG A 87 4.11 10.33 12.16
C ARG A 87 2.63 10.01 12.22
N ASP A 88 1.95 10.16 11.11
CA ASP A 88 0.51 9.99 11.02
C ASP A 88 0.06 8.55 11.29
N VAL A 89 -1.10 8.45 11.91
CA VAL A 89 -1.82 7.19 12.14
C VAL A 89 -3.23 7.36 11.57
N TYR A 90 -3.60 6.47 10.66
CA TYR A 90 -4.89 6.56 9.99
C TYR A 90 -5.53 5.19 9.77
N LEU A 91 -6.83 5.20 9.53
CA LEU A 91 -7.61 4.01 9.24
C LEU A 91 -7.97 4.00 7.76
N VAL A 92 -7.66 2.90 7.10
CA VAL A 92 -7.98 2.65 5.69
C VAL A 92 -9.15 1.68 5.60
N TYR A 93 -10.18 2.08 4.89
CA TYR A 93 -11.34 1.25 4.59
C TYR A 93 -11.26 0.78 3.14
N THR A 94 -11.34 -0.52 2.93
CA THR A 94 -11.27 -1.10 1.60
C THR A 94 -12.37 -2.12 1.36
N SER A 95 -12.58 -2.48 0.09
CA SER A 95 -13.39 -3.63 -0.30
C SER A 95 -12.75 -4.93 0.24
N PRO A 96 -13.54 -6.00 0.49
CA PRO A 96 -12.98 -7.30 0.85
C PRO A 96 -12.07 -7.89 -0.24
N VAL A 97 -12.19 -7.40 -1.46
CA VAL A 97 -11.29 -7.73 -2.57
C VAL A 97 -10.58 -6.44 -2.96
N GLN A 98 -9.27 -6.39 -2.75
CA GLN A 98 -8.53 -5.12 -2.75
C GLN A 98 -7.10 -5.27 -3.23
N LEU A 99 -6.48 -4.14 -3.54
CA LEU A 99 -5.03 -3.96 -3.56
C LEU A 99 -4.51 -4.08 -2.13
N SER A 100 -3.46 -4.88 -1.93
CA SER A 100 -3.03 -5.27 -0.56
C SER A 100 -2.35 -4.13 0.17
N THR A 101 -2.99 -3.55 1.15
CA THR A 101 -2.41 -2.51 2.03
C THR A 101 -1.49 -3.10 3.11
N THR A 102 -1.59 -4.40 3.38
CA THR A 102 -0.79 -5.09 4.41
C THR A 102 0.55 -5.62 3.91
N HIS A 103 0.84 -5.51 2.61
CA HIS A 103 2.13 -5.89 2.04
C HIS A 103 3.14 -4.77 2.29
N TYR A 104 3.93 -4.88 3.36
CA TYR A 104 4.91 -3.88 3.83
C TYR A 104 4.34 -2.45 4.00
N ALA A 105 3.06 -2.33 4.40
CA ALA A 105 2.36 -1.06 4.53
C ALA A 105 2.46 -0.17 3.27
N SER A 106 2.54 -0.79 2.10
CA SER A 106 2.65 -0.11 0.81
C SER A 106 1.29 0.06 0.14
N SER A 107 1.28 0.74 -1.00
CA SER A 107 0.10 0.84 -1.87
C SER A 107 -0.32 -0.48 -2.53
N GLY A 108 0.43 -1.57 -2.30
CA GLY A 108 0.24 -2.87 -2.95
C GLY A 108 0.69 -2.91 -4.41
N VAL A 109 1.26 -1.82 -4.93
CA VAL A 109 1.75 -1.71 -6.31
C VAL A 109 3.21 -1.29 -6.31
N TYR A 110 4.05 -2.07 -6.96
CA TYR A 110 5.48 -1.82 -7.11
C TYR A 110 5.81 -1.68 -8.58
N LEU A 111 6.61 -0.69 -8.91
CA LEU A 111 7.06 -0.42 -10.26
C LEU A 111 8.56 -0.63 -10.36
N LYS A 112 8.98 -1.25 -11.43
CA LYS A 112 10.39 -1.46 -11.74
C LYS A 112 10.62 -1.21 -13.23
N THR A 113 11.54 -0.33 -13.56
CA THR A 113 12.06 -0.23 -14.93
C THR A 113 12.93 -1.44 -15.19
N VAL A 114 12.59 -2.21 -16.20
CA VAL A 114 13.28 -3.45 -16.59
C VAL A 114 14.36 -3.15 -17.62
N GLY A 115 14.07 -2.22 -18.52
CA GLY A 115 15.00 -1.79 -19.55
C GLY A 115 14.64 -0.40 -20.05
N ILE A 116 15.66 0.34 -20.51
CA ILE A 116 15.48 1.67 -21.08
C ILE A 116 16.46 1.94 -22.20
N THR A 117 15.93 2.58 -23.24
CA THR A 117 16.67 3.18 -24.36
C THR A 117 16.09 4.57 -24.62
N ASP A 118 16.65 5.33 -25.55
CA ASP A 118 16.05 6.60 -25.96
C ASP A 118 14.73 6.42 -26.72
N ALA A 119 14.53 5.26 -27.33
CA ALA A 119 13.31 4.94 -28.08
C ALA A 119 12.18 4.44 -27.18
N GLN A 120 12.51 3.71 -26.11
CA GLN A 120 11.49 3.09 -25.25
C GLN A 120 12.00 2.76 -23.84
N ALA A 121 11.07 2.73 -22.88
CA ALA A 121 11.27 2.16 -21.56
C ALA A 121 10.29 1.02 -21.31
N GLU A 122 10.78 -0.08 -20.72
CA GLU A 122 9.96 -1.19 -20.25
C GLU A 122 9.77 -1.10 -18.76
N VAL A 123 8.51 -1.05 -18.33
CA VAL A 123 8.11 -0.94 -16.91
C VAL A 123 7.33 -2.19 -16.53
N CYS A 124 7.80 -2.87 -15.49
CA CYS A 124 7.06 -3.95 -14.85
C CYS A 124 6.30 -3.40 -13.65
N ALA A 125 4.97 -3.53 -13.67
CA ALA A 125 4.13 -3.29 -12.52
C ALA A 125 3.82 -4.62 -11.82
N LYS A 126 4.24 -4.75 -10.56
CA LYS A 126 3.93 -5.89 -9.69
C LYS A 126 2.90 -5.45 -8.68
N THR A 127 1.70 -6.02 -8.78
CA THR A 127 0.54 -5.66 -7.95
C THR A 127 0.16 -6.82 -7.05
N PHE A 128 -0.04 -6.54 -5.78
CA PHE A 128 -0.48 -7.52 -4.79
C PHE A 128 -1.97 -7.35 -4.52
N LEU A 129 -2.72 -8.45 -4.60
CA LEU A 129 -4.16 -8.50 -4.36
C LEU A 129 -4.48 -9.40 -3.17
N SER A 130 -5.56 -9.05 -2.47
CA SER A 130 -6.11 -9.87 -1.39
C SER A 130 -7.61 -10.06 -1.59
N ASN A 131 -8.11 -11.25 -1.26
CA ASN A 131 -9.52 -11.60 -1.31
C ASN A 131 -9.97 -12.20 0.03
N ALA A 132 -10.70 -11.43 0.80
CA ALA A 132 -11.24 -11.85 2.10
C ALA A 132 -12.60 -12.56 1.99
N LEU A 133 -13.17 -12.67 0.79
CA LEU A 133 -14.43 -13.37 0.56
C LEU A 133 -14.22 -14.90 0.63
N LYS A 134 -15.30 -15.61 0.91
CA LYS A 134 -15.34 -17.08 0.92
C LYS A 134 -15.46 -17.71 -0.48
N SER A 135 -15.39 -16.90 -1.55
CA SER A 135 -15.49 -17.33 -2.93
C SER A 135 -14.35 -16.79 -3.78
N ASN A 136 -13.93 -17.55 -4.78
CA ASN A 136 -12.95 -17.11 -5.76
C ASN A 136 -13.48 -15.92 -6.56
N GLN A 137 -12.62 -14.95 -6.85
CA GLN A 137 -12.98 -13.73 -7.56
C GLN A 137 -12.23 -13.64 -8.88
N ALA A 138 -12.99 -13.60 -9.97
CA ALA A 138 -12.47 -13.31 -11.29
C ALA A 138 -12.63 -11.81 -11.57
N LEU A 139 -11.51 -11.13 -11.76
CA LEU A 139 -11.37 -9.68 -11.78
C LEU A 139 -10.60 -9.23 -13.01
N ILE A 140 -10.58 -7.92 -13.24
CA ILE A 140 -9.72 -7.25 -14.20
C ILE A 140 -8.78 -6.34 -13.42
N LEU A 141 -7.49 -6.59 -13.51
CA LEU A 141 -6.45 -5.70 -13.02
C LEU A 141 -6.01 -4.82 -14.19
N GLU A 142 -6.32 -3.54 -14.10
CA GLU A 142 -5.95 -2.52 -15.07
C GLU A 142 -4.90 -1.61 -14.47
N THR A 143 -3.76 -1.49 -15.15
CA THR A 143 -2.70 -0.54 -14.78
C THR A 143 -2.42 0.36 -15.97
N GLU A 144 -2.53 1.67 -15.78
CA GLU A 144 -2.23 2.68 -16.79
C GLU A 144 -1.16 3.65 -16.29
N ILE A 145 -0.32 4.09 -17.22
CA ILE A 145 0.70 5.10 -16.99
C ILE A 145 0.31 6.36 -17.77
N LEU A 146 0.26 7.49 -17.07
CA LEU A 146 -0.01 8.80 -17.64
C LEU A 146 1.25 9.66 -17.60
N ASP A 147 1.41 10.52 -18.60
CA ASP A 147 2.41 11.57 -18.60
C ASP A 147 2.03 12.74 -17.66
N ALA A 148 2.86 13.77 -17.58
CA ALA A 148 2.58 14.95 -16.75
C ALA A 148 1.33 15.74 -17.19
N ASP A 149 0.99 15.67 -18.48
CA ASP A 149 -0.17 16.34 -19.08
C ASP A 149 -1.45 15.51 -18.93
N GLY A 150 -1.34 14.29 -18.36
CA GLY A 150 -2.46 13.38 -18.15
C GLY A 150 -2.81 12.51 -19.35
N ASN A 151 -1.98 12.48 -20.39
CA ASN A 151 -2.19 11.59 -21.52
C ASN A 151 -1.70 10.18 -21.17
N ARG A 152 -2.46 9.16 -21.58
CA ARG A 152 -2.11 7.77 -21.36
C ARG A 152 -1.00 7.34 -22.31
N VAL A 153 0.17 6.98 -21.74
CA VAL A 153 1.36 6.53 -22.48
C VAL A 153 1.53 5.02 -22.45
N ALA A 154 0.93 4.33 -21.50
CA ALA A 154 0.91 2.86 -21.46
C ALA A 154 -0.32 2.34 -20.72
N LEU A 155 -0.77 1.13 -21.08
CA LEU A 155 -1.91 0.45 -20.47
C LEU A 155 -1.69 -1.07 -20.48
N SER A 156 -2.01 -1.70 -19.37
CA SER A 156 -2.19 -3.14 -19.26
C SER A 156 -3.52 -3.44 -18.60
N ALA A 157 -4.30 -4.36 -19.18
CA ALA A 157 -5.53 -4.86 -18.59
C ALA A 157 -5.50 -6.40 -18.64
N LYS A 158 -5.42 -7.03 -17.48
CA LYS A 158 -5.31 -8.49 -17.34
C LYS A 158 -6.46 -9.06 -16.54
N LYS A 159 -7.01 -10.18 -17.01
CA LYS A 159 -7.91 -11.01 -16.21
C LYS A 159 -7.09 -11.73 -15.15
N VAL A 160 -7.47 -11.58 -13.90
CA VAL A 160 -6.82 -12.20 -12.74
C VAL A 160 -7.85 -12.97 -11.92
N ASN A 161 -7.41 -14.03 -11.27
CA ASN A 161 -8.25 -14.81 -10.38
C ASN A 161 -7.58 -14.89 -9.01
N VAL A 162 -8.29 -14.46 -7.96
CA VAL A 162 -7.82 -14.49 -6.58
C VAL A 162 -8.73 -15.43 -5.81
N LYS A 163 -8.16 -16.51 -5.26
CA LYS A 163 -8.94 -17.52 -4.57
C LYS A 163 -9.49 -16.99 -3.24
N ALA A 164 -10.49 -17.69 -2.72
CA ALA A 164 -11.09 -17.37 -1.44
C ALA A 164 -10.04 -17.36 -0.31
N GLY A 165 -10.01 -16.28 0.48
CA GLY A 165 -9.11 -16.14 1.61
C GLY A 165 -7.64 -15.87 1.28
N GLU A 166 -7.25 -15.81 -0.01
CA GLU A 166 -5.87 -15.50 -0.39
C GLU A 166 -5.48 -14.07 -0.03
N LYS A 167 -4.24 -13.92 0.47
CA LYS A 167 -3.66 -12.62 0.83
C LYS A 167 -2.35 -12.40 0.08
N ASN A 168 -2.11 -11.16 -0.35
CA ASN A 168 -0.85 -10.71 -0.96
C ASN A 168 -0.43 -11.55 -2.19
N VAL A 169 -1.38 -11.90 -3.05
CA VAL A 169 -1.09 -12.63 -4.30
C VAL A 169 -0.56 -11.66 -5.34
N ALA A 170 0.61 -11.96 -5.89
CA ALA A 170 1.30 -11.10 -6.85
C ALA A 170 0.84 -11.34 -8.29
N PHE A 171 0.59 -10.26 -9.01
CA PHE A 171 0.35 -10.22 -10.45
C PHE A 171 1.30 -9.23 -11.11
N GLU A 172 1.89 -9.61 -12.23
CA GLU A 172 2.84 -8.77 -12.95
C GLU A 172 2.30 -8.38 -14.33
N ALA A 173 2.56 -7.13 -14.71
CA ALA A 173 2.24 -6.56 -16.00
C ALA A 173 3.47 -5.82 -16.55
N LEU A 174 3.92 -6.20 -17.73
CA LEU A 174 4.95 -5.49 -18.46
C LEU A 174 4.29 -4.48 -19.42
N MET A 175 4.77 -3.25 -19.40
CA MET A 175 4.27 -2.14 -20.21
C MET A 175 5.43 -1.39 -20.85
N THR A 176 5.21 -0.84 -22.04
CA THR A 176 6.22 -0.08 -22.77
C THR A 176 5.79 1.37 -22.91
N ILE A 177 6.68 2.29 -22.58
CA ILE A 177 6.53 3.73 -22.81
C ILE A 177 7.43 4.09 -24.00
N ALA A 178 6.85 4.63 -25.05
CA ALA A 178 7.60 5.14 -26.22
C ALA A 178 8.21 6.51 -25.91
N GLN A 179 9.44 6.74 -26.35
CA GLN A 179 10.18 8.00 -26.17
C GLN A 179 10.08 8.55 -24.72
N PRO A 180 10.53 7.79 -23.71
CA PRO A 180 10.33 8.15 -22.32
C PRO A 180 11.08 9.43 -21.97
N LYS A 181 10.38 10.33 -21.27
CA LYS A 181 11.01 11.49 -20.63
C LYS A 181 11.65 11.01 -19.34
N ARG A 182 12.98 11.16 -19.25
CA ARG A 182 13.75 10.70 -18.09
C ARG A 182 13.70 11.75 -16.99
N TRP A 183 13.71 11.28 -15.77
CA TRP A 183 13.92 12.14 -14.61
C TRP A 183 15.39 12.56 -14.55
N ASP A 184 15.63 13.81 -14.31
CA ASP A 184 16.94 14.40 -14.04
C ASP A 184 16.78 15.48 -12.97
N VAL A 185 17.88 15.89 -12.31
CA VAL A 185 17.85 16.94 -11.29
C VAL A 185 17.39 18.27 -11.90
N ASP A 186 17.81 18.55 -13.14
CA ASP A 186 17.43 19.76 -13.87
C ASP A 186 16.04 19.64 -14.54
N SER A 187 15.53 18.41 -14.69
CA SER A 187 14.24 18.11 -15.30
C SER A 187 13.56 16.95 -14.56
N PRO A 188 12.97 17.20 -13.39
CA PRO A 188 12.40 16.15 -12.52
C PRO A 188 11.03 15.68 -13.04
N TYR A 189 11.03 15.00 -14.18
CA TYR A 189 9.81 14.51 -14.83
C TYR A 189 9.24 13.29 -14.12
N LEU A 190 7.94 13.32 -13.78
CA LEU A 190 7.24 12.22 -13.12
C LEU A 190 6.07 11.74 -13.96
N TYR A 191 5.90 10.43 -14.01
CA TYR A 191 4.68 9.79 -14.51
C TYR A 191 3.72 9.46 -13.37
N LYS A 192 2.44 9.42 -13.66
CA LYS A 192 1.39 8.96 -12.74
C LYS A 192 0.96 7.56 -13.14
N VAL A 193 0.86 6.66 -12.17
CA VAL A 193 0.40 5.29 -12.42
C VAL A 193 -0.85 5.01 -11.61
N TYR A 194 -1.89 4.62 -12.32
CA TYR A 194 -3.16 4.19 -11.73
C TYR A 194 -3.28 2.68 -11.88
N SER A 195 -3.49 1.98 -10.78
CA SER A 195 -3.85 0.56 -10.77
C SER A 195 -5.25 0.41 -10.24
N ARG A 196 -6.17 -0.09 -11.08
CA ARG A 196 -7.58 -0.28 -10.76
C ARG A 196 -7.91 -1.75 -10.74
N LEU A 197 -8.57 -2.16 -9.67
CA LEU A 197 -9.17 -3.49 -9.58
C LEU A 197 -10.65 -3.38 -9.95
N LYS A 198 -11.06 -4.07 -11.00
CA LYS A 198 -12.43 -4.02 -11.53
C LYS A 198 -13.10 -5.38 -11.44
N ASN A 199 -14.40 -5.39 -11.20
CA ASN A 199 -15.21 -6.61 -11.34
C ASN A 199 -15.53 -6.91 -12.83
N LYS A 200 -16.20 -8.02 -13.09
CA LYS A 200 -16.60 -8.44 -14.45
C LYS A 200 -17.51 -7.44 -15.16
N LYS A 201 -18.21 -6.58 -14.42
CA LYS A 201 -19.08 -5.53 -14.96
C LYS A 201 -18.32 -4.24 -15.29
N GLY A 202 -17.02 -4.18 -14.99
CA GLY A 202 -16.18 -2.99 -15.16
C GLY A 202 -16.25 -1.98 -14.01
N GLU A 203 -16.98 -2.28 -12.93
CA GLU A 203 -17.05 -1.43 -11.74
C GLU A 203 -15.73 -1.49 -10.98
N VAL A 204 -15.18 -0.33 -10.60
CA VAL A 204 -13.94 -0.22 -9.83
C VAL A 204 -14.23 -0.60 -8.39
N LEU A 205 -13.53 -1.62 -7.91
CA LEU A 205 -13.59 -2.11 -6.53
C LEU A 205 -12.55 -1.41 -5.66
N ASP A 206 -11.37 -1.14 -6.24
CA ASP A 206 -10.26 -0.50 -5.54
C ASP A 206 -9.33 0.20 -6.52
N LEU A 207 -8.59 1.21 -6.04
CA LEU A 207 -7.72 2.07 -6.83
C LEU A 207 -6.47 2.45 -6.03
N SER A 208 -5.31 2.29 -6.67
CA SER A 208 -4.03 2.86 -6.19
C SER A 208 -3.51 3.89 -7.20
N LEU A 209 -3.01 5.01 -6.67
CA LEU A 209 -2.28 6.03 -7.42
C LEU A 209 -0.88 6.16 -6.85
N ILE A 210 0.12 5.99 -7.70
CA ILE A 210 1.52 6.20 -7.36
C ILE A 210 2.20 7.06 -8.42
N HIS A 211 3.28 7.72 -8.03
CA HIS A 211 4.14 8.48 -8.94
C HIS A 211 5.43 7.70 -9.18
N ILE A 212 5.91 7.69 -10.42
CA ILE A 212 7.23 7.13 -10.76
C ILE A 212 8.10 8.20 -11.39
N SER A 213 9.34 8.25 -10.96
CA SER A 213 10.42 8.90 -11.68
C SER A 213 11.02 7.91 -12.66
N GLU A 214 10.98 8.18 -13.94
CA GLU A 214 11.70 7.40 -14.93
C GLU A 214 13.11 7.91 -15.12
N PRO A 215 14.04 7.02 -15.44
CA PRO A 215 14.72 6.15 -14.49
C PRO A 215 15.99 6.81 -14.03
N THR A 216 16.28 6.64 -12.77
CA THR A 216 17.62 6.93 -12.26
C THR A 216 18.66 6.09 -12.99
N ARG A 217 19.67 6.72 -13.56
CA ARG A 217 20.90 6.04 -13.98
C ARG A 217 21.50 5.34 -12.75
N HIS A 218 21.73 4.06 -12.88
CA HIS A 218 22.70 3.36 -12.05
C HIS A 218 24.07 3.50 -12.69
#